data_5c4ac38d44653fbb594d0a6133ba3f27
#
_entry.id   5c4ac38d44653fbb594d0a6133ba3f27
#
_cell.length_a   1.000
_cell.length_b   1.000
_cell.length_c   1.000
_cell.angle_alpha   90.00
_cell.angle_beta   90.00
_cell.angle_gamma   90.00
#
_symmetry.space_group_name_H-M   'P 1'
#
loop_
_entity.id
_entity.type
_entity.pdbx_description
1 polymer ?
#
loop_
_entity_poly.entity_id
_entity_poly.type
_entity_poly.pdbx_seq_one_letter_code
_entity_poly.pdbx_strand_id
1 'polypeptide(L)'
;TYNYAVVIDDSLMHITHVIRAEEHLSNTPRQCLIYDALGFEQPTFGHISLILGKDHTKMSKRHGATSVDQYRQLGYLPEAIDNFLALFDIDKLNWINQHYMRKLSRDEFYEAAKPHMIKKGFINGEEYGDKLEWLKDVVATAQQHVSYAAQVPDDVAMYFTDNFDFENDEAKNVLLAETVPEVIRLLFDKLPKLEVLDGPSVKATFKAIQKETKLGGKNVFMPIRVALTGNQHGPELAEMVPLLGLARTVSRIKNSLDKVGVKLY
;
A
#
# COMPACT_ATOMS: atom_id res chain seq x y z
N THR A 1 48.76 -5.95 -9.51
CA THR A 1 48.24 -6.31 -10.86
C THR A 1 46.97 -5.54 -11.21
N TYR A 2 45.93 -5.50 -10.36
CA TYR A 2 44.64 -4.84 -10.67
C TYR A 2 44.80 -3.37 -11.12
N ASN A 3 45.41 -2.51 -10.28
CA ASN A 3 45.52 -1.07 -10.57
C ASN A 3 46.30 -0.78 -11.85
N TYR A 4 47.31 -1.60 -12.16
CA TYR A 4 48.11 -1.43 -13.37
C TYR A 4 47.29 -1.86 -14.61
N ALA A 5 46.59 -2.99 -14.57
CA ALA A 5 45.80 -3.46 -15.70
C ALA A 5 44.67 -2.48 -16.06
N VAL A 6 43.95 -1.97 -15.04
CA VAL A 6 42.87 -0.98 -15.24
C VAL A 6 43.40 0.28 -15.93
N VAL A 7 44.56 0.81 -15.52
CA VAL A 7 45.15 2.00 -16.13
C VAL A 7 45.49 1.78 -17.60
N ILE A 8 46.09 0.62 -17.95
CA ILE A 8 46.39 0.25 -19.31
C ILE A 8 45.12 0.15 -20.15
N ASP A 9 44.13 -0.59 -19.67
CA ASP A 9 42.88 -0.83 -20.38
C ASP A 9 42.11 0.48 -20.59
N ASP A 10 41.96 1.31 -19.54
CA ASP A 10 41.26 2.59 -19.61
C ASP A 10 41.95 3.55 -20.59
N SER A 11 43.30 3.60 -20.57
CA SER A 11 44.06 4.45 -21.46
C SER A 11 43.94 4.00 -22.93
N LEU A 12 44.08 2.69 -23.20
CA LEU A 12 43.96 2.14 -24.55
C LEU A 12 42.54 2.24 -25.10
N MET A 13 41.53 2.18 -24.24
CA MET A 13 40.13 2.37 -24.59
C MET A 13 39.69 3.84 -24.66
N HIS A 14 40.58 4.77 -24.37
CA HIS A 14 40.29 6.22 -24.34
C HIS A 14 39.15 6.57 -23.38
N ILE A 15 39.11 5.95 -22.20
CA ILE A 15 38.14 6.26 -21.14
C ILE A 15 38.39 7.67 -20.60
N THR A 16 37.37 8.52 -20.68
CA THR A 16 37.44 9.92 -20.23
C THR A 16 36.90 10.13 -18.81
N HIS A 17 36.02 9.26 -18.38
CA HIS A 17 35.38 9.35 -17.06
C HIS A 17 35.24 7.96 -16.40
N VAL A 18 35.65 7.85 -15.15
CA VAL A 18 35.52 6.61 -14.34
C VAL A 18 34.61 6.94 -13.17
N ILE A 19 33.35 6.45 -13.25
CA ILE A 19 32.36 6.60 -12.19
C ILE A 19 32.18 5.24 -11.51
N ARG A 20 32.47 5.15 -10.21
CA ARG A 20 32.48 3.88 -9.47
C ARG A 20 32.16 4.07 -7.98
N ALA A 21 31.97 2.97 -7.25
CA ALA A 21 31.67 3.04 -5.82
C ALA A 21 32.88 3.54 -5.00
N GLU A 22 32.60 4.21 -3.89
CA GLU A 22 33.62 4.79 -2.97
C GLU A 22 34.59 3.75 -2.39
N GLU A 23 34.25 2.45 -2.40
CA GLU A 23 35.17 1.36 -2.01
C GLU A 23 36.45 1.34 -2.87
N HIS A 24 36.42 1.96 -4.05
CA HIS A 24 37.57 2.15 -4.93
C HIS A 24 38.35 3.45 -4.69
N LEU A 25 37.92 4.27 -3.74
CA LEU A 25 38.57 5.57 -3.47
C LEU A 25 40.05 5.40 -3.12
N SER A 26 40.43 4.37 -2.38
CA SER A 26 41.83 4.06 -2.04
C SER A 26 42.67 3.58 -3.23
N ASN A 27 42.05 3.16 -4.32
CA ASN A 27 42.75 2.75 -5.54
C ASN A 27 43.08 3.93 -6.43
N THR A 28 42.28 4.98 -6.40
CA THR A 28 42.44 6.15 -7.31
C THR A 28 43.79 6.81 -7.21
N PRO A 29 44.37 7.14 -6.05
CA PRO A 29 45.72 7.75 -5.98
C PRO A 29 46.79 6.84 -6.58
N ARG A 30 46.69 5.53 -6.40
CA ARG A 30 47.64 4.54 -6.97
C ARG A 30 47.54 4.51 -8.49
N GLN A 31 46.33 4.57 -9.05
CA GLN A 31 46.07 4.60 -10.48
C GLN A 31 46.57 5.91 -11.08
N CYS A 32 46.33 7.06 -10.45
CA CYS A 32 46.87 8.37 -10.90
C CYS A 32 48.39 8.32 -11.01
N LEU A 33 49.11 7.78 -10.02
CA LEU A 33 50.55 7.62 -10.06
C LEU A 33 51.01 6.76 -11.24
N ILE A 34 50.26 5.73 -11.63
CA ILE A 34 50.57 4.85 -12.76
C ILE A 34 50.33 5.60 -14.08
N TYR A 35 49.20 6.35 -14.20
CA TYR A 35 48.95 7.23 -15.36
C TYR A 35 50.11 8.19 -15.57
N ASP A 36 50.55 8.88 -14.53
CA ASP A 36 51.66 9.83 -14.58
C ASP A 36 52.98 9.16 -15.00
N ALA A 37 53.29 7.99 -14.39
CA ALA A 37 54.51 7.26 -14.67
C ALA A 37 54.59 6.71 -16.11
N LEU A 38 53.44 6.45 -16.73
CA LEU A 38 53.36 5.97 -18.09
C LEU A 38 53.11 7.07 -19.11
N GLY A 39 52.92 8.33 -18.67
CA GLY A 39 52.64 9.49 -19.53
C GLY A 39 51.25 9.41 -20.18
N PHE A 40 50.30 8.73 -19.56
CA PHE A 40 48.92 8.62 -20.03
C PHE A 40 48.07 9.79 -19.50
N GLU A 41 47.07 10.18 -20.29
CA GLU A 41 46.06 11.14 -19.84
C GLU A 41 45.18 10.54 -18.78
N GLN A 42 44.99 11.24 -17.65
CA GLN A 42 44.15 10.75 -16.55
C GLN A 42 42.67 10.99 -16.86
N PRO A 43 41.80 10.02 -16.65
CA PRO A 43 40.33 10.22 -16.71
C PRO A 43 39.85 11.05 -15.52
N THR A 44 38.66 11.64 -15.64
CA THR A 44 37.96 12.26 -14.52
C THR A 44 37.36 11.16 -13.64
N PHE A 45 37.70 11.17 -12.35
CA PHE A 45 37.17 10.17 -11.40
C PHE A 45 35.97 10.72 -10.62
N GLY A 46 34.87 9.94 -10.60
CA GLY A 46 33.71 10.14 -9.74
C GLY A 46 33.50 8.93 -8.81
N HIS A 47 33.29 9.17 -7.51
CA HIS A 47 33.01 8.13 -6.54
C HIS A 47 31.63 8.34 -5.93
N ILE A 48 30.79 7.29 -6.03
CA ILE A 48 29.43 7.28 -5.50
C ILE A 48 29.48 6.61 -4.13
N SER A 49 28.88 7.26 -3.12
CA SER A 49 28.80 6.73 -1.77
C SER A 49 28.13 5.35 -1.73
N LEU A 50 28.55 4.51 -0.80
CA LEU A 50 27.90 3.24 -0.55
C LEU A 50 26.47 3.46 -0.03
N ILE A 51 25.58 2.64 -0.53
CA ILE A 51 24.21 2.58 -0.03
C ILE A 51 24.25 1.74 1.25
N LEU A 52 23.87 2.37 2.37
CA LEU A 52 23.86 1.74 3.68
C LEU A 52 22.46 1.34 4.09
N GLY A 53 22.30 0.24 4.83
CA GLY A 53 21.07 -0.12 5.52
C GLY A 53 20.85 0.75 6.77
N LYS A 54 19.71 0.57 7.46
CA LYS A 54 19.41 1.26 8.74
C LYS A 54 20.45 0.99 9.83
N ASP A 55 21.16 -0.11 9.73
CA ASP A 55 22.25 -0.53 10.63
C ASP A 55 23.61 0.09 10.23
N HIS A 56 23.64 1.04 9.31
CA HIS A 56 24.85 1.68 8.76
C HIS A 56 25.83 0.70 8.11
N THR A 57 25.41 -0.55 7.80
CA THR A 57 26.21 -1.48 7.02
C THR A 57 25.85 -1.43 5.55
N LYS A 58 26.77 -1.90 4.67
CA LYS A 58 26.51 -2.00 3.23
C LYS A 58 25.20 -2.74 2.97
N MET A 59 24.31 -2.14 2.18
CA MET A 59 23.04 -2.75 1.84
C MET A 59 23.22 -4.13 1.21
N SER A 60 22.45 -5.11 1.67
CA SER A 60 22.49 -6.50 1.22
C SER A 60 21.07 -7.07 1.16
N LYS A 61 20.91 -8.27 0.60
CA LYS A 61 19.60 -8.95 0.48
C LYS A 61 18.83 -9.09 1.81
N ARG A 62 19.52 -9.09 2.96
CA ARG A 62 18.89 -9.12 4.29
C ARG A 62 18.17 -7.83 4.69
N HIS A 63 18.45 -6.73 3.98
CA HIS A 63 17.86 -5.42 4.24
C HIS A 63 16.59 -5.17 3.39
N GLY A 64 16.10 -6.18 2.67
CA GLY A 64 14.92 -6.09 1.81
C GLY A 64 15.27 -5.95 0.33
N ALA A 65 14.47 -5.17 -0.40
CA ALA A 65 14.73 -4.93 -1.82
C ALA A 65 16.05 -4.16 -2.01
N THR A 66 16.93 -4.69 -2.84
CA THR A 66 18.30 -4.16 -3.06
C THR A 66 18.59 -3.79 -4.51
N SER A 67 17.60 -3.97 -5.39
CA SER A 67 17.71 -3.61 -6.80
C SER A 67 16.48 -2.82 -7.25
N VAL A 68 16.65 -1.96 -8.24
CA VAL A 68 15.56 -1.21 -8.87
C VAL A 68 14.46 -2.14 -9.38
N ASP A 69 14.82 -3.30 -9.92
CA ASP A 69 13.84 -4.27 -10.42
C ASP A 69 12.95 -4.83 -9.29
N GLN A 70 13.50 -5.07 -8.10
CA GLN A 70 12.71 -5.50 -6.95
C GLN A 70 11.72 -4.43 -6.50
N TYR A 71 12.12 -3.15 -6.46
CA TYR A 71 11.20 -2.05 -6.17
C TYR A 71 10.11 -1.92 -7.24
N ARG A 72 10.49 -2.06 -8.53
CA ARG A 72 9.54 -2.09 -9.64
C ARG A 72 8.52 -3.24 -9.49
N GLN A 73 8.98 -4.45 -9.12
CA GLN A 73 8.10 -5.60 -8.89
C GLN A 73 7.13 -5.41 -7.71
N LEU A 74 7.45 -4.55 -6.76
CA LEU A 74 6.58 -4.14 -5.67
C LEU A 74 5.62 -3.00 -6.07
N GLY A 75 5.78 -2.44 -7.27
CA GLY A 75 4.94 -1.35 -7.77
C GLY A 75 5.29 0.02 -7.21
N TYR A 76 6.59 0.25 -6.94
CA TYR A 76 7.10 1.61 -6.72
C TYR A 76 7.17 2.35 -8.04
N LEU A 77 6.78 3.62 -8.04
CA LEU A 77 6.81 4.48 -9.21
C LEU A 77 8.24 4.95 -9.51
N PRO A 78 8.66 5.05 -10.79
CA PRO A 78 9.99 5.52 -11.18
C PRO A 78 10.36 6.86 -10.55
N GLU A 79 9.43 7.83 -10.56
CA GLU A 79 9.63 9.18 -10.01
C GLU A 79 9.93 9.15 -8.50
N ALA A 80 9.34 8.19 -7.77
CA ALA A 80 9.63 8.01 -6.35
C ALA A 80 11.02 7.41 -6.13
N ILE A 81 11.45 6.48 -6.98
CA ILE A 81 12.79 5.88 -6.94
C ILE A 81 13.85 6.95 -7.27
N ASP A 82 13.65 7.77 -8.31
CA ASP A 82 14.60 8.84 -8.68
C ASP A 82 14.78 9.85 -7.54
N ASN A 83 13.68 10.26 -6.90
CA ASN A 83 13.72 11.13 -5.72
C ASN A 83 14.42 10.48 -4.52
N PHE A 84 14.27 9.19 -4.37
CA PHE A 84 14.85 8.41 -3.27
C PHE A 84 16.37 8.22 -3.41
N LEU A 85 16.90 8.06 -4.62
CA LEU A 85 18.33 7.85 -4.87
C LEU A 85 19.22 8.96 -4.31
N ALA A 86 18.65 10.13 -4.03
CA ALA A 86 19.36 11.23 -3.38
C ALA A 86 19.60 11.05 -1.87
N LEU A 87 18.80 10.24 -1.17
CA LEU A 87 18.88 10.06 0.30
C LEU A 87 18.27 8.70 0.71
N PHE A 88 19.10 7.71 0.99
CA PHE A 88 18.68 6.32 1.26
C PHE A 88 18.01 6.10 2.63
N ASP A 89 16.68 6.14 2.66
CA ASP A 89 15.84 5.69 3.79
C ASP A 89 14.54 5.08 3.24
N ILE A 90 14.30 3.79 3.50
CA ILE A 90 13.13 3.07 2.99
C ILE A 90 11.80 3.67 3.51
N ASP A 91 11.77 4.20 4.72
CA ASP A 91 10.58 4.85 5.26
C ASP A 91 10.30 6.15 4.49
N LYS A 92 11.36 6.86 4.13
CA LYS A 92 11.27 8.03 3.25
C LYS A 92 10.85 7.65 1.83
N LEU A 93 11.36 6.54 1.27
CA LEU A 93 10.90 6.04 -0.02
C LEU A 93 9.40 5.70 0.02
N ASN A 94 8.95 4.99 1.05
CA ASN A 94 7.53 4.67 1.24
C ASN A 94 6.68 5.94 1.31
N TRP A 95 7.13 6.94 2.06
CA TRP A 95 6.45 8.23 2.16
C TRP A 95 6.41 8.98 0.83
N ILE A 96 7.56 9.06 0.12
CA ILE A 96 7.65 9.68 -1.20
C ILE A 96 6.73 8.96 -2.19
N ASN A 97 6.83 7.63 -2.27
CA ASN A 97 6.03 6.86 -3.21
C ASN A 97 4.53 6.99 -2.92
N GLN A 98 4.11 6.96 -1.64
CA GLN A 98 2.72 7.22 -1.27
C GLN A 98 2.24 8.59 -1.77
N HIS A 99 3.11 9.62 -1.73
CA HIS A 99 2.77 10.94 -2.24
C HIS A 99 2.54 10.93 -3.76
N TYR A 100 3.32 10.17 -4.53
CA TYR A 100 3.11 9.99 -5.97
C TYR A 100 1.88 9.11 -6.26
N MET A 101 1.68 8.03 -5.52
CA MET A 101 0.51 7.16 -5.66
C MET A 101 -0.81 7.94 -5.48
N ARG A 102 -0.86 8.88 -4.53
CA ARG A 102 -2.03 9.74 -4.28
C ARG A 102 -2.33 10.72 -5.40
N LYS A 103 -1.36 11.02 -6.27
CA LYS A 103 -1.54 11.92 -7.43
C LYS A 103 -2.03 11.22 -8.68
N LEU A 104 -1.96 9.90 -8.73
CA LEU A 104 -2.48 9.13 -9.83
C LEU A 104 -3.99 9.34 -9.94
N SER A 105 -4.48 9.39 -11.17
CA SER A 105 -5.92 9.26 -11.41
C SER A 105 -6.41 7.88 -10.97
N ARG A 106 -7.71 7.72 -10.78
CA ARG A 106 -8.33 6.44 -10.44
C ARG A 106 -7.93 5.33 -11.40
N ASP A 107 -7.89 5.64 -12.69
CA ASP A 107 -7.56 4.68 -13.73
C ASP A 107 -6.07 4.29 -13.70
N GLU A 108 -5.17 5.25 -13.58
CA GLU A 108 -3.72 4.98 -13.44
C GLU A 108 -3.42 4.17 -12.19
N PHE A 109 -4.08 4.47 -11.07
CA PHE A 109 -3.91 3.73 -9.83
C PHE A 109 -4.42 2.28 -9.97
N TYR A 110 -5.56 2.07 -10.64
CA TYR A 110 -6.07 0.75 -10.96
C TYR A 110 -5.09 -0.05 -11.83
N GLU A 111 -4.56 0.55 -12.90
CA GLU A 111 -3.57 -0.13 -13.77
C GLU A 111 -2.29 -0.50 -13.01
N ALA A 112 -1.82 0.34 -12.08
CA ALA A 112 -0.68 0.01 -11.22
C ALA A 112 -0.99 -1.16 -10.25
N ALA A 113 -2.21 -1.25 -9.72
CA ALA A 113 -2.62 -2.29 -8.79
C ALA A 113 -2.99 -3.61 -9.46
N LYS A 114 -3.49 -3.57 -10.71
CA LYS A 114 -4.04 -4.72 -11.44
C LYS A 114 -3.13 -5.96 -11.49
N PRO A 115 -1.82 -5.86 -11.77
CA PRO A 115 -0.92 -7.03 -11.76
C PRO A 115 -0.87 -7.73 -10.40
N HIS A 116 -0.94 -6.96 -9.31
CA HIS A 116 -0.92 -7.47 -7.94
C HIS A 116 -2.24 -8.11 -7.55
N MET A 117 -3.37 -7.56 -8.02
CA MET A 117 -4.70 -8.14 -7.84
C MET A 117 -4.82 -9.49 -8.58
N ILE A 118 -4.26 -9.60 -9.79
CA ILE A 118 -4.18 -10.87 -10.55
C ILE A 118 -3.32 -11.89 -9.79
N LYS A 119 -2.14 -11.48 -9.34
CA LYS A 119 -1.21 -12.34 -8.60
C LYS A 119 -1.83 -12.88 -7.31
N LYS A 120 -2.68 -12.09 -6.65
CA LYS A 120 -3.42 -12.50 -5.44
C LYS A 120 -4.62 -13.40 -5.74
N GLY A 121 -5.05 -13.49 -7.01
CA GLY A 121 -6.20 -14.28 -7.45
C GLY A 121 -7.56 -13.61 -7.23
N PHE A 122 -7.59 -12.30 -6.96
CA PHE A 122 -8.86 -11.56 -6.81
C PHE A 122 -9.51 -11.24 -8.15
N ILE A 123 -8.71 -11.15 -9.21
CA ILE A 123 -9.13 -10.94 -10.59
C ILE A 123 -8.33 -11.85 -11.52
N ASN A 124 -8.89 -12.20 -12.69
CA ASN A 124 -8.27 -13.11 -13.65
C ASN A 124 -7.61 -12.39 -14.84
N GLY A 125 -7.66 -11.07 -14.90
CA GLY A 125 -7.06 -10.27 -15.98
C GLY A 125 -7.94 -10.12 -17.23
N GLU A 126 -9.13 -10.75 -17.27
CA GLU A 126 -10.10 -10.57 -18.35
C GLU A 126 -10.81 -9.21 -18.22
N GLU A 127 -11.47 -8.77 -19.30
CA GLU A 127 -12.31 -7.58 -19.26
C GLU A 127 -13.56 -7.84 -18.40
N TYR A 128 -13.76 -7.00 -17.40
CA TYR A 128 -14.82 -7.18 -16.39
C TYR A 128 -16.17 -6.55 -16.77
N GLY A 129 -16.31 -5.97 -17.96
CA GLY A 129 -17.55 -5.32 -18.39
C GLY A 129 -18.10 -4.37 -17.33
N ASP A 130 -19.36 -4.57 -16.94
CA ASP A 130 -20.04 -3.73 -15.94
C ASP A 130 -19.39 -3.73 -14.53
N LYS A 131 -18.54 -4.72 -14.22
CA LYS A 131 -17.82 -4.80 -12.94
C LYS A 131 -16.53 -3.98 -12.92
N LEU A 132 -16.04 -3.48 -14.06
CA LEU A 132 -14.78 -2.75 -14.13
C LEU A 132 -14.82 -1.47 -13.29
N GLU A 133 -15.89 -0.70 -13.39
CA GLU A 133 -16.03 0.53 -12.61
C GLU A 133 -16.08 0.25 -11.10
N TRP A 134 -16.81 -0.79 -10.69
CA TRP A 134 -16.80 -1.24 -9.31
C TRP A 134 -15.39 -1.66 -8.84
N LEU A 135 -14.63 -2.39 -9.66
CA LEU A 135 -13.25 -2.77 -9.34
C LEU A 135 -12.34 -1.55 -9.16
N LYS A 136 -12.45 -0.56 -10.05
CA LYS A 136 -11.71 0.69 -9.96
C LYS A 136 -12.05 1.44 -8.67
N ASP A 137 -13.32 1.50 -8.30
CA ASP A 137 -13.78 2.16 -7.07
C ASP A 137 -13.28 1.41 -5.83
N VAL A 138 -13.34 0.08 -5.82
CA VAL A 138 -12.77 -0.74 -4.72
C VAL A 138 -11.27 -0.51 -4.58
N VAL A 139 -10.52 -0.56 -5.68
CA VAL A 139 -9.06 -0.32 -5.65
C VAL A 139 -8.74 1.10 -5.19
N ALA A 140 -9.53 2.10 -5.60
CA ALA A 140 -9.34 3.49 -5.21
C ALA A 140 -9.46 3.72 -3.69
N THR A 141 -10.21 2.87 -2.95
CA THR A 141 -10.28 2.98 -1.48
C THR A 141 -8.93 2.81 -0.81
N ALA A 142 -8.00 2.06 -1.41
CA ALA A 142 -6.65 1.83 -0.88
C ALA A 142 -5.68 3.00 -1.15
N GLN A 143 -5.98 3.89 -2.10
CA GLN A 143 -5.03 4.88 -2.61
C GLN A 143 -4.43 5.81 -1.54
N GLN A 144 -5.20 6.12 -0.51
CA GLN A 144 -4.73 6.98 0.58
C GLN A 144 -3.92 6.25 1.65
N HIS A 145 -3.97 4.92 1.68
CA HIS A 145 -3.41 4.09 2.75
C HIS A 145 -2.11 3.41 2.36
N VAL A 146 -2.01 2.97 1.10
CA VAL A 146 -0.87 2.17 0.63
C VAL A 146 0.34 3.02 0.26
N SER A 147 1.52 2.48 0.50
CA SER A 147 2.78 3.10 0.10
C SER A 147 3.24 2.65 -1.29
N TYR A 148 2.84 1.49 -1.76
CA TYR A 148 3.15 0.94 -3.08
C TYR A 148 2.08 -0.07 -3.54
N ALA A 149 1.99 -0.31 -4.84
CA ALA A 149 0.86 -1.02 -5.45
C ALA A 149 0.69 -2.47 -4.96
N ALA A 150 1.76 -3.17 -4.57
CA ALA A 150 1.66 -4.54 -4.07
C ALA A 150 0.91 -4.66 -2.72
N GLN A 151 0.68 -3.55 -2.00
CA GLN A 151 -0.12 -3.55 -0.76
C GLN A 151 -1.63 -3.51 -1.03
N VAL A 152 -2.04 -3.05 -2.22
CA VAL A 152 -3.46 -2.86 -2.56
C VAL A 152 -4.30 -4.13 -2.36
N PRO A 153 -3.89 -5.33 -2.82
CA PRO A 153 -4.70 -6.54 -2.63
C PRO A 153 -5.03 -6.85 -1.17
N ASP A 154 -4.09 -6.63 -0.25
CA ASP A 154 -4.31 -6.89 1.17
C ASP A 154 -5.25 -5.85 1.79
N ASP A 155 -5.13 -4.58 1.38
CA ASP A 155 -5.99 -3.49 1.85
C ASP A 155 -7.46 -3.66 1.40
N VAL A 156 -7.68 -4.14 0.16
CA VAL A 156 -9.02 -4.33 -0.40
C VAL A 156 -9.58 -5.75 -0.27
N ALA A 157 -8.86 -6.66 0.37
CA ALA A 157 -9.24 -8.09 0.49
C ALA A 157 -10.67 -8.28 1.00
N MET A 158 -11.11 -7.40 1.88
CA MET A 158 -12.45 -7.41 2.44
C MET A 158 -13.58 -7.29 1.41
N TYR A 159 -13.33 -6.72 0.23
CA TYR A 159 -14.35 -6.64 -0.82
C TYR A 159 -14.48 -7.94 -1.64
N PHE A 160 -13.52 -8.86 -1.54
CA PHE A 160 -13.46 -10.11 -2.32
C PHE A 160 -13.79 -11.36 -1.52
N THR A 161 -13.76 -11.30 -0.18
CA THR A 161 -14.12 -12.42 0.69
C THR A 161 -15.25 -12.04 1.63
N ASP A 162 -16.20 -12.96 1.84
CA ASP A 162 -17.30 -12.79 2.81
C ASP A 162 -17.04 -13.55 4.12
N ASN A 163 -16.00 -14.37 4.16
CA ASN A 163 -15.58 -15.07 5.36
C ASN A 163 -14.34 -14.38 5.94
N PHE A 164 -14.48 -13.87 7.15
CA PHE A 164 -13.42 -13.22 7.91
C PHE A 164 -13.54 -13.57 9.39
N ASP A 165 -12.41 -13.52 10.09
CA ASP A 165 -12.35 -13.66 11.53
C ASP A 165 -12.20 -12.28 12.19
N PHE A 166 -12.44 -12.22 13.49
CA PHE A 166 -12.19 -11.01 14.26
C PHE A 166 -10.70 -10.87 14.54
N GLU A 167 -10.19 -9.65 14.43
CA GLU A 167 -8.75 -9.37 14.62
C GLU A 167 -8.26 -9.72 16.04
N ASN A 168 -9.14 -9.60 17.04
CA ASN A 168 -8.85 -9.90 18.44
C ASN A 168 -10.14 -10.04 19.26
N ASP A 169 -9.99 -10.39 20.53
CA ASP A 169 -11.13 -10.53 21.45
C ASP A 169 -11.77 -9.17 21.80
N GLU A 170 -11.02 -8.07 21.73
CA GLU A 170 -11.60 -6.73 21.94
C GLU A 170 -12.58 -6.37 20.84
N ALA A 171 -12.28 -6.73 19.58
CA ALA A 171 -13.21 -6.57 18.46
C ALA A 171 -14.50 -7.38 18.69
N LYS A 172 -14.41 -8.63 19.13
CA LYS A 172 -15.59 -9.43 19.50
C LYS A 172 -16.42 -8.78 20.60
N ASN A 173 -15.77 -8.25 21.65
CA ASN A 173 -16.44 -7.62 22.77
C ASN A 173 -17.21 -6.36 22.37
N VAL A 174 -16.79 -5.65 21.31
CA VAL A 174 -17.56 -4.53 20.75
C VAL A 174 -18.96 -4.97 20.33
N LEU A 175 -19.12 -6.18 19.77
CA LEU A 175 -20.41 -6.70 19.32
C LEU A 175 -21.29 -7.21 20.46
N LEU A 176 -20.73 -7.47 21.64
CA LEU A 176 -21.46 -7.94 22.82
C LEU A 176 -22.08 -6.79 23.66
N ALA A 177 -21.84 -5.53 23.28
CA ALA A 177 -22.40 -4.39 24.00
C ALA A 177 -23.95 -4.36 23.89
N GLU A 178 -24.63 -4.05 24.99
CA GLU A 178 -26.10 -4.04 25.08
C GLU A 178 -26.79 -3.13 24.05
N THR A 179 -26.08 -2.12 23.55
CA THR A 179 -26.60 -1.16 22.56
C THR A 179 -26.55 -1.67 21.12
N VAL A 180 -25.80 -2.75 20.84
CA VAL A 180 -25.57 -3.26 19.48
C VAL A 180 -26.84 -3.75 18.80
N PRO A 181 -27.73 -4.54 19.45
CA PRO A 181 -28.95 -5.00 18.80
C PRO A 181 -29.84 -3.86 18.31
N GLU A 182 -29.95 -2.79 19.09
CA GLU A 182 -30.75 -1.60 18.72
C GLU A 182 -30.13 -0.87 17.52
N VAL A 183 -28.81 -0.61 17.56
CA VAL A 183 -28.09 0.05 16.46
C VAL A 183 -28.22 -0.74 15.16
N ILE A 184 -28.04 -2.05 15.20
CA ILE A 184 -28.10 -2.88 13.99
C ILE A 184 -29.55 -3.03 13.49
N ARG A 185 -30.54 -3.12 14.39
CA ARG A 185 -31.95 -3.12 13.99
C ARG A 185 -32.31 -1.84 13.24
N LEU A 186 -31.93 -0.67 13.75
CA LEU A 186 -32.16 0.60 13.09
C LEU A 186 -31.42 0.70 11.75
N LEU A 187 -30.22 0.16 11.65
CA LEU A 187 -29.48 0.08 10.40
C LEU A 187 -30.24 -0.75 9.36
N PHE A 188 -30.72 -1.92 9.72
CA PHE A 188 -31.50 -2.80 8.84
C PHE A 188 -32.87 -2.22 8.46
N ASP A 189 -33.45 -1.37 9.29
CA ASP A 189 -34.68 -0.66 8.96
C ASP A 189 -34.46 0.49 7.98
N LYS A 190 -33.35 1.22 8.12
CA LYS A 190 -33.12 2.46 7.39
C LYS A 190 -32.39 2.25 6.06
N LEU A 191 -31.37 1.36 5.99
CA LEU A 191 -30.59 1.17 4.75
C LEU A 191 -31.43 0.73 3.55
N PRO A 192 -32.39 -0.22 3.69
CA PRO A 192 -33.23 -0.65 2.56
C PRO A 192 -34.18 0.41 2.04
N LYS A 193 -34.44 1.46 2.82
CA LYS A 193 -35.36 2.56 2.46
C LYS A 193 -34.67 3.70 1.69
N LEU A 194 -33.36 3.60 1.51
CA LEU A 194 -32.60 4.60 0.74
C LEU A 194 -32.95 4.45 -0.76
N GLU A 195 -33.28 5.57 -1.40
CA GLU A 195 -33.47 5.61 -2.86
C GLU A 195 -32.17 5.33 -3.62
N VAL A 196 -31.06 5.83 -3.09
CA VAL A 196 -29.70 5.60 -3.63
C VAL A 196 -28.78 5.18 -2.48
N LEU A 197 -28.07 4.07 -2.68
CA LEU A 197 -27.07 3.59 -1.74
C LEU A 197 -25.71 4.20 -2.10
N ASP A 198 -25.46 5.42 -1.66
CA ASP A 198 -24.21 6.15 -1.83
C ASP A 198 -23.62 6.60 -0.47
N GLY A 199 -22.38 7.12 -0.52
CA GLY A 199 -21.68 7.57 0.68
C GLY A 199 -22.42 8.64 1.48
N PRO A 200 -22.93 9.70 0.87
CA PRO A 200 -23.73 10.72 1.56
C PRO A 200 -24.97 10.16 2.25
N SER A 201 -25.74 9.29 1.59
CA SER A 201 -26.97 8.69 2.12
C SER A 201 -26.68 7.73 3.27
N VAL A 202 -25.62 6.92 3.16
CA VAL A 202 -25.15 6.05 4.25
C VAL A 202 -24.68 6.87 5.45
N LYS A 203 -23.94 7.94 5.24
CA LYS A 203 -23.48 8.85 6.31
C LYS A 203 -24.65 9.56 7.01
N ALA A 204 -25.68 9.96 6.26
CA ALA A 204 -26.91 10.52 6.81
C ALA A 204 -27.67 9.48 7.65
N THR A 205 -27.72 8.22 7.19
CA THR A 205 -28.33 7.11 7.94
C THR A 205 -27.64 6.88 9.29
N PHE A 206 -26.32 6.86 9.32
CA PHE A 206 -25.57 6.70 10.56
C PHE A 206 -25.83 7.86 11.55
N LYS A 207 -25.87 9.10 11.05
CA LYS A 207 -26.22 10.27 11.86
C LYS A 207 -27.65 10.18 12.40
N ALA A 208 -28.60 9.66 11.61
CA ALA A 208 -29.98 9.48 12.05
C ALA A 208 -30.06 8.42 13.18
N ILE A 209 -29.33 7.29 13.07
CA ILE A 209 -29.24 6.28 14.11
C ILE A 209 -28.63 6.88 15.38
N GLN A 210 -27.54 7.64 15.25
CA GLN A 210 -26.89 8.29 16.38
C GLN A 210 -27.85 9.26 17.12
N LYS A 211 -28.63 10.02 16.39
CA LYS A 211 -29.62 10.96 16.95
C LYS A 211 -30.77 10.24 17.66
N GLU A 212 -31.24 9.14 17.07
CA GLU A 212 -32.37 8.36 17.59
C GLU A 212 -32.00 7.58 18.86
N THR A 213 -30.84 6.92 18.85
CA THR A 213 -30.31 6.16 20.00
C THR A 213 -29.68 7.06 21.09
N LYS A 214 -29.37 8.33 20.77
CA LYS A 214 -28.60 9.24 21.62
C LYS A 214 -27.20 8.72 22.00
N LEU A 215 -26.67 7.76 21.25
CA LEU A 215 -25.35 7.18 21.48
C LEU A 215 -24.24 8.06 20.89
N GLY A 216 -23.07 8.04 21.52
CA GLY A 216 -21.86 8.63 20.95
C GLY A 216 -21.43 7.95 19.64
N GLY A 217 -20.79 8.69 18.74
CA GLY A 217 -20.41 8.18 17.41
C GLY A 217 -19.68 6.84 17.47
N LYS A 218 -18.72 6.68 18.38
CA LYS A 218 -17.97 5.43 18.57
C LYS A 218 -18.90 4.22 18.82
N ASN A 219 -19.95 4.41 19.60
CA ASN A 219 -20.90 3.34 19.97
C ASN A 219 -21.87 2.98 18.81
N VAL A 220 -21.95 3.79 17.77
CA VAL A 220 -22.71 3.50 16.55
C VAL A 220 -21.80 2.93 15.45
N PHE A 221 -20.69 3.61 15.16
CA PHE A 221 -19.84 3.24 14.02
C PHE A 221 -18.98 1.99 14.28
N MET A 222 -18.46 1.82 15.50
CA MET A 222 -17.55 0.71 15.81
C MET A 222 -18.24 -0.66 15.71
N PRO A 223 -19.45 -0.88 16.27
CA PRO A 223 -20.17 -2.13 16.08
C PRO A 223 -20.44 -2.45 14.61
N ILE A 224 -20.86 -1.45 13.83
CA ILE A 224 -21.11 -1.64 12.39
C ILE A 224 -19.82 -2.02 11.66
N ARG A 225 -18.71 -1.36 11.97
CA ARG A 225 -17.40 -1.66 11.39
C ARG A 225 -16.95 -3.09 11.69
N VAL A 226 -16.94 -3.45 12.95
CA VAL A 226 -16.52 -4.79 13.37
C VAL A 226 -17.44 -5.87 12.78
N ALA A 227 -18.74 -5.63 12.73
CA ALA A 227 -19.69 -6.57 12.12
C ALA A 227 -19.49 -6.74 10.60
N LEU A 228 -18.97 -5.71 9.90
CA LEU A 228 -18.70 -5.77 8.47
C LEU A 228 -17.32 -6.33 8.12
N THR A 229 -16.31 -6.14 8.97
CA THR A 229 -14.90 -6.37 8.61
C THR A 229 -14.15 -7.28 9.57
N GLY A 230 -14.66 -7.51 10.77
CA GLY A 230 -13.94 -8.16 11.88
C GLY A 230 -12.93 -7.24 12.57
N ASN A 231 -12.64 -6.04 12.05
CA ASN A 231 -11.58 -5.14 12.47
C ASN A 231 -12.12 -3.86 13.10
N GLN A 232 -11.34 -3.27 14.02
CA GLN A 232 -11.66 -1.98 14.63
C GLN A 232 -11.22 -0.79 13.77
N HIS A 233 -10.30 -1.01 12.84
CA HIS A 233 -9.75 -0.02 11.91
C HIS A 233 -10.03 -0.41 10.45
N GLY A 234 -9.99 0.55 9.53
CA GLY A 234 -10.19 0.31 8.10
C GLY A 234 -10.85 1.49 7.38
N PRO A 235 -11.25 1.31 6.11
CA PRO A 235 -11.85 2.36 5.28
C PRO A 235 -13.09 3.01 5.90
N GLU A 236 -13.47 4.18 5.41
CA GLU A 236 -14.69 4.86 5.88
C GLU A 236 -15.94 4.02 5.56
N LEU A 237 -16.79 3.77 6.56
CA LEU A 237 -17.99 2.95 6.39
C LEU A 237 -18.95 3.48 5.32
N ALA A 238 -18.99 4.80 5.17
CA ALA A 238 -19.82 5.45 4.18
C ALA A 238 -19.37 5.16 2.73
N GLU A 239 -18.09 4.85 2.52
CA GLU A 239 -17.55 4.42 1.23
C GLU A 239 -17.67 2.91 1.06
N MET A 240 -17.47 2.16 2.14
CA MET A 240 -17.49 0.70 2.12
C MET A 240 -18.88 0.12 1.84
N VAL A 241 -19.92 0.62 2.51
CA VAL A 241 -21.29 0.06 2.41
C VAL A 241 -21.84 0.11 0.98
N PRO A 242 -21.71 1.22 0.21
CA PRO A 242 -22.10 1.24 -1.19
C PRO A 242 -21.37 0.22 -2.05
N LEU A 243 -20.07 0.05 -1.86
CA LEU A 243 -19.23 -0.90 -2.61
C LEU A 243 -19.54 -2.36 -2.29
N LEU A 244 -19.89 -2.68 -1.05
CA LEU A 244 -20.39 -4.01 -0.65
C LEU A 244 -21.78 -4.29 -1.19
N GLY A 245 -22.61 -3.27 -1.31
CA GLY A 245 -24.03 -3.37 -1.61
C GLY A 245 -24.86 -3.84 -0.42
N LEU A 246 -26.17 -3.60 -0.49
CA LEU A 246 -27.08 -3.86 0.63
C LEU A 246 -27.11 -5.33 1.06
N ALA A 247 -27.22 -6.24 0.10
CA ALA A 247 -27.35 -7.67 0.39
C ALA A 247 -26.12 -8.23 1.15
N ARG A 248 -24.91 -7.90 0.70
CA ARG A 248 -23.67 -8.34 1.37
C ARG A 248 -23.47 -7.65 2.71
N THR A 249 -23.81 -6.38 2.83
CA THR A 249 -23.77 -5.62 4.09
C THR A 249 -24.64 -6.32 5.14
N VAL A 250 -25.89 -6.63 4.83
CA VAL A 250 -26.81 -7.31 5.75
C VAL A 250 -26.34 -8.72 6.09
N SER A 251 -25.90 -9.50 5.10
CA SER A 251 -25.42 -10.87 5.30
C SER A 251 -24.19 -10.90 6.21
N ARG A 252 -23.21 -10.04 6.00
CA ARG A 252 -21.99 -9.97 6.82
C ARG A 252 -22.30 -9.63 8.28
N ILE A 253 -23.14 -8.61 8.49
CA ILE A 253 -23.52 -8.20 9.85
C ILE A 253 -24.22 -9.36 10.56
N LYS A 254 -25.17 -10.04 9.91
CA LYS A 254 -25.84 -11.22 10.50
C LYS A 254 -24.85 -12.31 10.86
N ASN A 255 -23.98 -12.70 9.93
CA ASN A 255 -22.98 -13.74 10.16
C ASN A 255 -22.04 -13.40 11.34
N SER A 256 -21.64 -12.13 11.47
CA SER A 256 -20.79 -11.68 12.58
C SER A 256 -21.49 -11.71 13.92
N LEU A 257 -22.77 -11.32 13.97
CA LEU A 257 -23.58 -11.39 15.19
C LEU A 257 -23.83 -12.85 15.59
N ASP A 258 -24.11 -13.72 14.63
CA ASP A 258 -24.29 -15.17 14.88
C ASP A 258 -23.01 -15.80 15.44
N LYS A 259 -21.83 -15.43 14.92
CA LYS A 259 -20.51 -15.88 15.44
C LYS A 259 -20.30 -15.54 16.92
N VAL A 260 -20.86 -14.43 17.41
CA VAL A 260 -20.75 -14.00 18.81
C VAL A 260 -22.01 -14.28 19.65
N GLY A 261 -23.03 -14.94 19.06
CA GLY A 261 -24.26 -15.33 19.74
C GLY A 261 -25.23 -14.18 20.04
N VAL A 262 -25.09 -13.04 19.38
CA VAL A 262 -26.00 -11.88 19.53
C VAL A 262 -27.19 -12.04 18.61
N LYS A 263 -28.41 -12.05 19.20
CA LYS A 263 -29.67 -12.16 18.47
C LYS A 263 -30.30 -10.78 18.28
N LEU A 264 -30.79 -10.53 17.05
CA LEU A 264 -31.62 -9.37 16.73
C LEU A 264 -33.08 -9.77 16.91
N TYR A 265 -33.72 -9.30 17.95
CA TYR A 265 -35.16 -9.51 18.16
C TYR A 265 -35.98 -8.36 17.64
#